data_784da111292bd8609b281c2e599eac69
#
_entry.id   784da111292bd8609b281c2e599eac69
#
_cell.length_a   1.000
_cell.length_b   1.000
_cell.length_c   1.000
_cell.angle_alpha   90.00
_cell.angle_beta   90.00
_cell.angle_gamma   90.00
#
_symmetry.space_group_name_H-M   'P 1'
#
loop_
_entity.id
_entity.type
_entity.pdbx_description
1 polymer ?
#
loop_
_entity_poly.entity_id
_entity_poly.type
_entity_poly.pdbx_seq_one_letter_code
_entity_poly.pdbx_strand_id
1 'polypeptide(L)'
;MYRVQLDQFQGPLDLLLYFIRRDEIDIYDIPIAQITAEYLQLIEDIKAMNLSVAGEFILMAATLMNIKSKMLLPRPELDDEGEPIDPRLELVNQLVEYQRFKEISSELALKSHNQSFLHTRSIEQSTERLDDVGEYLKNVTLFDLSQYFKEAMDRMPVITAYELKREPVSLDLSLIHI
;
A
#
# COMPACT_ATOMS: atom_id res chain seq x y z
N MET A 1 11.64 17.61 17.56
CA MET A 1 12.21 16.28 17.34
C MET A 1 11.12 15.45 16.67
N TYR A 2 11.14 15.30 15.34
CA TYR A 2 10.12 14.53 14.60
C TYR A 2 10.38 13.05 14.83
N ARG A 3 9.42 12.34 15.42
CA ARG A 3 9.45 10.87 15.51
C ARG A 3 8.88 10.32 14.21
N VAL A 4 9.74 9.85 13.34
CA VAL A 4 9.35 9.11 12.13
C VAL A 4 9.00 7.69 12.57
N GLN A 5 7.76 7.25 12.30
CA GLN A 5 7.32 5.88 12.56
C GLN A 5 7.44 5.09 11.25
N LEU A 6 8.19 3.98 11.25
CA LEU A 6 8.37 3.14 10.05
C LEU A 6 7.05 2.58 9.51
N ASP A 7 6.06 2.38 10.35
CA ASP A 7 4.72 1.90 9.96
C ASP A 7 4.00 2.84 8.98
N GLN A 8 4.50 4.07 8.82
CA GLN A 8 3.97 5.04 7.86
C GLN A 8 4.61 4.94 6.48
N PHE A 9 5.72 4.20 6.34
CA PHE A 9 6.44 4.06 5.08
C PHE A 9 6.22 2.67 4.47
N GLN A 10 5.95 2.67 3.17
CA GLN A 10 5.78 1.46 2.37
C GLN A 10 7.14 0.92 1.88
N GLY A 11 8.14 0.84 2.78
CA GLY A 11 9.44 0.30 2.49
C GLY A 11 10.58 1.33 2.47
N PRO A 12 11.82 0.87 2.26
CA PRO A 12 13.03 1.70 2.35
C PRO A 12 13.11 2.79 1.27
N LEU A 13 12.62 2.52 0.05
CA LEU A 13 12.60 3.51 -1.02
C LEU A 13 11.66 4.68 -0.69
N ASP A 14 10.55 4.40 0.00
CA ASP A 14 9.61 5.43 0.44
C ASP A 14 10.24 6.36 1.49
N LEU A 15 11.00 5.78 2.39
CA LEU A 15 11.77 6.52 3.39
C LEU A 15 12.85 7.40 2.74
N LEU A 16 13.57 6.88 1.76
CA LEU A 16 14.57 7.67 1.02
C LEU A 16 13.93 8.82 0.25
N LEU A 17 12.80 8.60 -0.42
CA LEU A 17 12.06 9.68 -1.07
C LEU A 17 11.56 10.73 -0.09
N TYR A 18 11.20 10.33 1.13
CA TYR A 18 10.84 11.28 2.18
C TYR A 18 12.02 12.19 2.54
N PHE A 19 13.23 11.67 2.73
CA PHE A 19 14.42 12.49 2.99
C PHE A 19 14.74 13.42 1.84
N ILE A 20 14.71 12.90 0.60
CA ILE A 20 14.95 13.67 -0.62
C ILE A 20 13.99 14.86 -0.73
N ARG A 21 12.69 14.63 -0.49
CA ARG A 21 11.67 15.68 -0.54
C ARG A 21 11.77 16.67 0.62
N ARG A 22 12.05 16.19 1.82
CA ARG A 22 12.18 17.04 3.02
C ARG A 22 13.32 18.03 2.89
N ASP A 23 14.44 17.58 2.35
CA ASP A 23 15.69 18.36 2.24
C ASP A 23 15.83 19.05 0.86
N GLU A 24 14.78 18.98 0.03
CA GLU A 24 14.73 19.57 -1.32
C GLU A 24 15.92 19.14 -2.20
N ILE A 25 16.34 17.88 -2.08
CA ILE A 25 17.48 17.30 -2.80
C ILE A 25 17.03 16.91 -4.23
N ASP A 26 17.94 17.10 -5.19
CA ASP A 26 17.74 16.55 -6.54
C ASP A 26 17.89 15.01 -6.52
N ILE A 27 16.87 14.32 -7.02
CA ILE A 27 16.85 12.85 -7.09
C ILE A 27 17.96 12.28 -7.99
N TYR A 28 18.49 13.09 -8.93
CA TYR A 28 19.58 12.69 -9.81
C TYR A 28 20.97 12.98 -9.21
N ASP A 29 21.05 13.83 -8.17
CA ASP A 29 22.30 14.13 -7.48
C ASP A 29 22.16 14.02 -5.96
N ILE A 30 21.97 12.79 -5.51
CA ILE A 30 21.77 12.48 -4.09
C ILE A 30 23.08 12.56 -3.33
N PRO A 31 23.21 13.35 -2.25
CA PRO A 31 24.37 13.38 -1.38
C PRO A 31 24.42 12.12 -0.51
N ILE A 32 24.96 11.03 -1.05
CA ILE A 32 24.93 9.70 -0.43
C ILE A 32 25.49 9.70 1.00
N ALA A 33 26.54 10.48 1.27
CA ALA A 33 27.15 10.54 2.59
C ALA A 33 26.15 11.03 3.66
N GLN A 34 25.36 12.07 3.34
CA GLN A 34 24.35 12.64 4.22
C GLN A 34 23.18 11.67 4.39
N ILE A 35 22.57 11.25 3.27
CA ILE A 35 21.40 10.35 3.27
C ILE A 35 21.70 9.04 4.01
N THR A 36 22.90 8.47 3.80
CA THR A 36 23.29 7.25 4.52
C THR A 36 23.38 7.48 6.02
N ALA A 37 23.93 8.60 6.47
CA ALA A 37 24.05 8.91 7.89
C ALA A 37 22.67 9.04 8.54
N GLU A 38 21.75 9.76 7.91
CA GLU A 38 20.38 9.94 8.41
C GLU A 38 19.58 8.64 8.42
N TYR A 39 19.73 7.84 7.36
CA TYR A 39 19.09 6.53 7.25
C TYR A 39 19.53 5.59 8.38
N LEU A 40 20.84 5.47 8.61
CA LEU A 40 21.40 4.64 9.68
C LEU A 40 20.98 5.14 11.06
N GLN A 41 21.00 6.45 11.30
CA GLN A 41 20.54 7.04 12.55
C GLN A 41 19.08 6.64 12.86
N LEU A 42 18.20 6.72 11.87
CA LEU A 42 16.80 6.32 12.02
C LEU A 42 16.66 4.83 12.36
N ILE A 43 17.42 3.96 11.67
CA ILE A 43 17.42 2.51 11.95
C ILE A 43 17.92 2.22 13.37
N GLU A 44 18.93 2.93 13.86
CA GLU A 44 19.43 2.81 15.23
C GLU A 44 18.39 3.27 16.26
N ASP A 45 17.73 4.40 16.01
CA ASP A 45 16.68 4.93 16.88
C ASP A 45 15.52 3.93 17.02
N ILE A 46 15.14 3.27 15.92
CA ILE A 46 14.08 2.24 15.89
C ILE A 46 14.50 1.00 16.68
N LYS A 47 15.74 0.54 16.49
CA LYS A 47 16.29 -0.57 17.28
C LYS A 47 16.33 -0.26 18.77
N ALA A 48 16.68 0.97 19.14
CA ALA A 48 16.70 1.40 20.53
C ALA A 48 15.31 1.38 21.19
N MET A 49 14.23 1.50 20.38
CA MET A 49 12.84 1.38 20.83
C MET A 49 12.36 -0.08 20.91
N ASN A 50 13.22 -1.08 20.73
CA ASN A 50 12.87 -2.50 20.66
C ASN A 50 11.84 -2.86 19.55
N LEU A 51 11.77 -2.06 18.51
CA LEU A 51 10.96 -2.38 17.33
C LEU A 51 11.76 -3.28 16.37
N SER A 52 11.11 -4.31 15.84
CA SER A 52 11.74 -5.15 14.83
C SER A 52 11.87 -4.38 13.52
N VAL A 53 13.08 -4.32 12.99
CA VAL A 53 13.34 -3.71 11.67
C VAL A 53 13.19 -4.79 10.60
N ALA A 54 12.35 -4.54 9.60
CA ALA A 54 12.20 -5.45 8.48
C ALA A 54 13.52 -5.62 7.71
N GLY A 55 13.77 -6.83 7.21
CA GLY A 55 15.02 -7.17 6.53
C GLY A 55 15.35 -6.29 5.33
N GLU A 56 14.34 -5.78 4.64
CA GLU A 56 14.49 -4.86 3.51
C GLU A 56 15.17 -3.53 3.88
N PHE A 57 14.90 -3.00 5.08
CA PHE A 57 15.57 -1.78 5.56
C PHE A 57 17.04 -2.04 5.88
N ILE A 58 17.36 -3.22 6.39
CA ILE A 58 18.76 -3.59 6.65
C ILE A 58 19.52 -3.79 5.33
N LEU A 59 18.88 -4.40 4.33
CA LEU A 59 19.44 -4.55 2.99
C LEU A 59 19.76 -3.19 2.36
N MET A 60 18.80 -2.25 2.43
CA MET A 60 19.01 -0.89 1.91
C MET A 60 20.13 -0.16 2.66
N ALA A 61 20.24 -0.32 4.00
CA ALA A 61 21.35 0.23 4.76
C ALA A 61 22.71 -0.29 4.23
N ALA A 62 22.82 -1.59 3.95
CA ALA A 62 24.02 -2.19 3.39
C ALA A 62 24.31 -1.66 1.97
N THR A 63 23.28 -1.50 1.14
CA THR A 63 23.40 -0.91 -0.21
C THR A 63 23.91 0.53 -0.14
N LEU A 64 23.36 1.36 0.72
CA LEU A 64 23.80 2.76 0.90
C LEU A 64 25.24 2.85 1.40
N MET A 65 25.65 1.97 2.34
CA MET A 65 27.05 1.91 2.80
C MET A 65 28.00 1.48 1.69
N ASN A 66 27.60 0.54 0.85
CA ASN A 66 28.38 0.09 -0.30
C ASN A 66 28.56 1.23 -1.33
N ILE A 67 27.47 1.91 -1.71
CA ILE A 67 27.54 3.07 -2.62
C ILE A 67 28.43 4.15 -2.04
N LYS A 68 28.25 4.51 -0.75
CA LYS A 68 29.09 5.48 -0.06
C LYS A 68 30.57 5.12 -0.10
N SER A 69 30.90 3.82 0.16
CA SER A 69 32.26 3.32 0.13
C SER A 69 32.87 3.48 -1.27
N LYS A 70 32.15 3.09 -2.33
CA LYS A 70 32.60 3.21 -3.71
C LYS A 70 32.85 4.67 -4.12
N MET A 71 32.00 5.59 -3.71
CA MET A 71 32.17 7.03 -3.99
C MET A 71 33.36 7.67 -3.26
N LEU A 72 33.78 7.12 -2.10
CA LEU A 72 34.90 7.65 -1.34
C LEU A 72 36.27 7.05 -1.80
N LEU A 73 36.25 6.02 -2.65
CA LEU A 73 37.46 5.45 -3.20
C LEU A 73 38.09 6.37 -4.25
N PRO A 74 39.44 6.52 -4.24
CA PRO A 74 40.12 7.42 -5.17
C PRO A 74 40.16 6.92 -6.63
N ARG A 75 39.72 5.69 -6.88
CA ARG A 75 39.63 5.11 -8.22
C ARG A 75 38.20 4.69 -8.48
N PRO A 76 37.48 5.37 -9.37
CA PRO A 76 36.14 4.93 -9.78
C PRO A 76 36.22 3.60 -10.54
N GLU A 77 35.16 2.80 -10.44
CA GLU A 77 34.96 1.67 -11.34
C GLU A 77 34.73 2.21 -12.76
N LEU A 78 35.35 1.58 -13.76
CA LEU A 78 35.20 1.95 -15.16
C LEU A 78 34.31 0.92 -15.85
N ASP A 79 33.53 1.36 -16.82
CA ASP A 79 32.79 0.46 -17.71
C ASP A 79 33.69 -0.13 -18.81
N ASP A 80 33.10 -0.93 -19.70
CA ASP A 80 33.81 -1.56 -20.83
C ASP A 80 34.39 -0.55 -21.82
N GLU A 81 33.88 0.69 -21.80
CA GLU A 81 34.30 1.82 -22.67
C GLU A 81 35.36 2.70 -21.97
N GLY A 82 35.63 2.44 -20.69
CA GLY A 82 36.62 3.19 -19.88
C GLY A 82 36.06 4.44 -19.21
N GLU A 83 34.75 4.62 -19.21
CA GLU A 83 34.07 5.73 -18.54
C GLU A 83 33.79 5.39 -17.07
N PRO A 84 33.82 6.38 -16.17
CA PRO A 84 33.54 6.17 -14.75
C PRO A 84 32.06 5.84 -14.52
N ILE A 85 31.80 4.70 -13.89
CA ILE A 85 30.44 4.29 -13.51
C ILE A 85 30.04 5.05 -12.24
N ASP A 86 28.90 5.76 -12.27
CA ASP A 86 28.31 6.31 -11.04
C ASP A 86 27.67 5.19 -10.22
N PRO A 87 28.18 4.87 -9.01
CA PRO A 87 27.64 3.78 -8.19
C PRO A 87 26.24 4.07 -7.67
N ARG A 88 25.71 5.29 -7.82
CA ARG A 88 24.35 5.70 -7.40
C ARG A 88 23.31 5.36 -8.46
N LEU A 89 23.70 5.13 -9.71
CA LEU A 89 22.80 5.09 -10.86
C LEU A 89 21.66 4.07 -10.67
N GLU A 90 21.96 2.90 -10.15
CA GLU A 90 20.95 1.87 -9.89
C GLU A 90 19.94 2.33 -8.84
N LEU A 91 20.40 2.92 -7.74
CA LEU A 91 19.51 3.45 -6.69
C LEU A 91 18.65 4.60 -7.21
N VAL A 92 19.23 5.51 -7.99
CA VAL A 92 18.50 6.63 -8.61
C VAL A 92 17.38 6.10 -9.51
N ASN A 93 17.68 5.12 -10.36
CA ASN A 93 16.68 4.52 -11.25
C ASN A 93 15.53 3.89 -10.44
N GLN A 94 15.84 3.14 -9.37
CA GLN A 94 14.84 2.55 -8.49
C GLN A 94 13.98 3.61 -7.80
N LEU A 95 14.56 4.71 -7.35
CA LEU A 95 13.84 5.81 -6.72
C LEU A 95 12.90 6.53 -7.70
N VAL A 96 13.37 6.83 -8.91
CA VAL A 96 12.57 7.47 -9.97
C VAL A 96 11.40 6.58 -10.37
N GLU A 97 11.65 5.30 -10.56
CA GLU A 97 10.62 4.32 -10.91
C GLU A 97 9.58 4.20 -9.79
N TYR A 98 10.03 4.06 -8.54
CA TYR A 98 9.15 4.00 -7.38
C TYR A 98 8.30 5.26 -7.23
N GLN A 99 8.90 6.44 -7.37
CA GLN A 99 8.18 7.71 -7.33
C GLN A 99 7.06 7.75 -8.36
N ARG A 100 7.36 7.35 -9.60
CA ARG A 100 6.38 7.29 -10.70
C ARG A 100 5.22 6.34 -10.38
N PHE A 101 5.52 5.14 -9.88
CA PHE A 101 4.48 4.18 -9.50
C PHE A 101 3.63 4.68 -8.33
N LYS A 102 4.24 5.34 -7.36
CA LYS A 102 3.53 5.94 -6.22
C LYS A 102 2.57 7.04 -6.66
N GLU A 103 2.97 7.88 -7.60
CA GLU A 103 2.12 8.94 -8.18
C GLU A 103 0.93 8.33 -8.94
N ILE A 104 1.18 7.34 -9.80
CA ILE A 104 0.13 6.63 -10.54
C ILE A 104 -0.82 5.90 -9.57
N SER A 105 -0.30 5.27 -8.54
CA SER A 105 -1.10 4.57 -7.53
C SER A 105 -2.07 5.52 -6.81
N SER A 106 -1.61 6.71 -6.44
CA SER A 106 -2.47 7.72 -5.80
C SER A 106 -3.56 8.24 -6.76
N GLU A 107 -3.23 8.43 -8.03
CA GLU A 107 -4.21 8.81 -9.06
C GLU A 107 -5.27 7.70 -9.27
N LEU A 108 -4.82 6.44 -9.35
CA LEU A 108 -5.72 5.30 -9.48
C LEU A 108 -6.62 5.12 -8.25
N ALA A 109 -6.09 5.34 -7.05
CA ALA A 109 -6.87 5.30 -5.81
C ALA A 109 -7.98 6.36 -5.82
N LEU A 110 -7.68 7.58 -6.28
CA LEU A 110 -8.68 8.63 -6.43
C LEU A 110 -9.75 8.27 -7.46
N LYS A 111 -9.33 7.72 -8.63
CA LYS A 111 -10.28 7.26 -9.66
C LYS A 111 -11.14 6.11 -9.16
N SER A 112 -10.57 5.15 -8.46
CA SER A 112 -11.30 4.04 -7.83
C SER A 112 -12.32 4.53 -6.81
N HIS A 113 -11.91 5.48 -5.96
CA HIS A 113 -12.84 6.11 -5.01
C HIS A 113 -14.01 6.79 -5.72
N ASN A 114 -13.74 7.58 -6.74
CA ASN A 114 -14.81 8.24 -7.53
C ASN A 114 -15.71 7.21 -8.21
N GLN A 115 -15.15 6.12 -8.74
CA GLN A 115 -15.91 5.05 -9.40
C GLN A 115 -16.78 4.26 -8.41
N SER A 116 -16.39 4.16 -7.14
CA SER A 116 -17.17 3.45 -6.12
C SER A 116 -18.54 4.07 -5.83
N PHE A 117 -18.72 5.34 -6.17
CA PHE A 117 -20.02 6.02 -6.08
C PHE A 117 -20.92 5.77 -7.30
N LEU A 118 -20.37 5.19 -8.38
CA LEU A 118 -21.11 4.91 -9.60
C LEU A 118 -21.59 3.45 -9.60
N HIS A 119 -22.87 3.26 -9.52
CA HIS A 119 -23.47 1.94 -9.68
C HIS A 119 -23.90 1.76 -11.13
N THR A 120 -23.23 0.85 -11.83
CA THR A 120 -23.66 0.45 -13.16
C THR A 120 -24.97 -0.31 -13.01
N ARG A 121 -25.99 0.11 -13.73
CA ARG A 121 -27.20 -0.69 -13.87
C ARG A 121 -26.81 -1.94 -14.66
N SER A 122 -26.68 -3.08 -14.00
CA SER A 122 -26.64 -4.36 -14.71
C SER A 122 -28.05 -4.59 -15.25
N ILE A 123 -28.27 -4.15 -16.47
CA ILE A 123 -29.39 -4.66 -17.25
C ILE A 123 -28.90 -6.06 -17.65
N GLU A 124 -29.26 -7.05 -16.86
CA GLU A 124 -29.40 -8.38 -17.43
C GLU A 124 -30.47 -8.22 -18.52
N GLN A 125 -30.01 -7.99 -19.74
CA GLN A 125 -30.83 -8.21 -20.90
C GLN A 125 -31.01 -9.72 -21.04
N SER A 126 -31.71 -10.32 -20.10
CA SER A 126 -32.49 -11.51 -20.42
C SER A 126 -33.64 -11.06 -21.33
N THR A 127 -33.27 -10.72 -22.55
CA THR A 127 -34.24 -10.52 -23.64
C THR A 127 -34.71 -11.88 -24.18
N GLU A 128 -34.57 -12.93 -23.43
CA GLU A 128 -35.52 -14.02 -23.53
C GLU A 128 -36.80 -13.53 -22.87
N ARG A 129 -37.69 -12.95 -23.67
CA ARG A 129 -39.08 -12.86 -23.29
C ARG A 129 -39.45 -14.31 -22.94
N LEU A 130 -39.56 -14.54 -21.63
CA LEU A 130 -40.30 -15.68 -21.10
C LEU A 130 -41.75 -15.44 -21.54
N ASP A 131 -42.06 -15.77 -22.80
CA ASP A 131 -43.38 -15.53 -23.40
C ASP A 131 -44.48 -16.28 -22.65
N ASP A 132 -44.11 -17.23 -21.79
CA ASP A 132 -45.08 -17.81 -20.83
C ASP A 132 -44.39 -18.40 -19.59
N VAL A 133 -44.21 -17.60 -18.55
CA VAL A 133 -43.79 -18.08 -17.22
C VAL A 133 -44.73 -19.19 -16.74
N GLY A 134 -45.99 -19.16 -17.14
CA GLY A 134 -46.97 -20.18 -16.84
C GLY A 134 -46.63 -21.56 -17.42
N GLU A 135 -45.94 -21.63 -18.53
CA GLU A 135 -45.55 -22.89 -19.14
C GLU A 135 -44.44 -23.60 -18.36
N TYR A 136 -43.50 -22.87 -17.81
CA TYR A 136 -42.45 -23.41 -16.96
C TYR A 136 -42.95 -23.85 -15.57
N LEU A 137 -44.06 -23.23 -15.09
CA LEU A 137 -44.64 -23.55 -13.80
C LEU A 137 -45.69 -24.68 -13.85
N LYS A 138 -46.10 -25.09 -15.04
CA LYS A 138 -47.12 -26.16 -15.19
C LYS A 138 -46.82 -27.49 -14.50
N ASN A 139 -45.52 -27.78 -14.34
CA ASN A 139 -45.07 -29.06 -13.75
C ASN A 139 -44.46 -28.88 -12.34
N VAL A 140 -44.47 -27.66 -11.79
CA VAL A 140 -43.90 -27.40 -10.47
C VAL A 140 -44.95 -27.73 -9.39
N THR A 141 -44.62 -28.69 -8.55
CA THR A 141 -45.49 -29.09 -7.43
C THR A 141 -45.16 -28.24 -6.18
N LEU A 142 -46.09 -28.22 -5.23
CA LEU A 142 -45.87 -27.61 -3.92
C LEU A 142 -44.62 -28.20 -3.23
N PHE A 143 -44.35 -29.48 -3.45
CA PHE A 143 -43.20 -30.18 -2.91
C PHE A 143 -41.88 -29.66 -3.49
N ASP A 144 -41.82 -29.43 -4.81
CA ASP A 144 -40.65 -28.83 -5.50
C ASP A 144 -40.37 -27.43 -4.96
N LEU A 145 -41.41 -26.63 -4.77
CA LEU A 145 -41.28 -25.29 -4.21
C LEU A 145 -40.73 -25.32 -2.78
N SER A 146 -41.21 -26.24 -1.96
CA SER A 146 -40.72 -26.39 -0.59
C SER A 146 -39.26 -26.87 -0.54
N GLN A 147 -38.84 -27.69 -1.48
CA GLN A 147 -37.44 -28.14 -1.61
C GLN A 147 -36.52 -26.99 -2.03
N TYR A 148 -36.89 -26.24 -3.03
CA TYR A 148 -36.12 -25.05 -3.45
C TYR A 148 -36.04 -23.99 -2.34
N PHE A 149 -37.13 -23.79 -1.58
CA PHE A 149 -37.12 -22.88 -0.44
C PHE A 149 -36.15 -23.35 0.66
N LYS A 150 -36.15 -24.63 0.96
CA LYS A 150 -35.20 -25.21 1.92
C LYS A 150 -33.76 -25.04 1.46
N GLU A 151 -33.48 -25.31 0.17
CA GLU A 151 -32.16 -25.15 -0.41
C GLU A 151 -31.69 -23.69 -0.40
N ALA A 152 -32.60 -22.75 -0.64
CA ALA A 152 -32.32 -21.33 -0.55
C ALA A 152 -32.01 -20.90 0.90
N MET A 153 -32.74 -21.43 1.87
CA MET A 153 -32.46 -21.16 3.29
C MET A 153 -31.11 -21.74 3.74
N ASP A 154 -30.78 -22.94 3.28
CA ASP A 154 -29.50 -23.59 3.61
C ASP A 154 -28.30 -22.85 2.99
N ARG A 155 -28.50 -22.13 1.87
CA ARG A 155 -27.49 -21.30 1.20
C ARG A 155 -27.41 -19.87 1.76
N MET A 156 -28.36 -19.47 2.62
CA MET A 156 -28.29 -18.12 3.22
C MET A 156 -27.03 -18.00 4.07
N PRO A 157 -26.20 -16.98 3.82
CA PRO A 157 -25.05 -16.74 4.68
C PRO A 157 -25.54 -16.44 6.10
N VAL A 158 -24.98 -17.12 7.08
CA VAL A 158 -25.23 -16.81 8.49
C VAL A 158 -24.69 -15.40 8.72
N ILE A 159 -25.58 -14.41 8.71
CA ILE A 159 -25.23 -13.04 9.10
C ILE A 159 -25.01 -13.12 10.61
N THR A 160 -23.74 -13.28 11.02
CA THR A 160 -23.37 -13.07 12.41
C THR A 160 -23.65 -11.61 12.72
N ALA A 161 -24.64 -11.38 13.57
CA ALA A 161 -24.93 -10.03 14.07
C ALA A 161 -23.64 -9.52 14.75
N TYR A 162 -23.00 -8.50 14.14
CA TYR A 162 -21.92 -7.78 14.79
C TYR A 162 -22.55 -7.02 15.96
N GLU A 163 -22.36 -7.52 17.16
CA GLU A 163 -22.58 -6.70 18.34
C GLU A 163 -21.51 -5.63 18.38
N LEU A 164 -21.88 -4.42 17.98
CA LEU A 164 -21.09 -3.22 18.25
C LEU A 164 -21.04 -3.05 19.77
N LYS A 165 -19.98 -3.56 20.39
CA LYS A 165 -19.64 -3.17 21.77
C LYS A 165 -19.28 -1.69 21.73
N ARG A 166 -20.26 -0.84 22.01
CA ARG A 166 -19.99 0.56 22.34
C ARG A 166 -19.28 0.55 23.68
N GLU A 167 -18.00 0.86 23.67
CA GLU A 167 -17.31 1.20 24.90
C GLU A 167 -18.02 2.42 25.49
N PRO A 168 -18.45 2.38 26.76
CA PRO A 168 -19.03 3.55 27.38
C PRO A 168 -17.97 4.63 27.48
N VAL A 169 -18.10 5.66 26.64
CA VAL A 169 -17.25 6.85 26.73
C VAL A 169 -17.62 7.53 28.05
N SER A 170 -16.67 7.58 29.01
CA SER A 170 -16.89 8.26 30.28
C SER A 170 -17.10 9.75 30.00
N LEU A 171 -18.20 10.32 30.49
CA LEU A 171 -18.55 11.72 30.32
C LEU A 171 -17.54 12.69 30.93
N ASP A 172 -16.64 12.21 31.80
CA ASP A 172 -15.60 13.01 32.43
C ASP A 172 -14.52 13.51 31.46
N LEU A 173 -14.32 12.84 30.32
CA LEU A 173 -13.37 13.28 29.29
C LEU A 173 -13.93 14.36 28.36
N SER A 174 -15.24 14.54 28.29
CA SER A 174 -15.87 15.54 27.42
C SER A 174 -15.91 16.95 28.03
N LEU A 175 -15.73 17.08 29.36
CA LEU A 175 -15.74 18.35 30.08
C LEU A 175 -14.39 19.05 30.12
N ILE A 176 -13.30 18.41 29.66
CA ILE A 176 -11.94 18.98 29.69
C ILE A 176 -11.67 19.91 28.48
N HIS A 177 -12.58 19.94 27.48
CA HIS A 177 -12.41 20.71 26.24
C HIS A 177 -13.45 21.84 26.03
N ILE A 178 -14.08 22.31 27.10
CA ILE A 178 -14.93 23.52 27.03
C ILE A 178 -14.24 24.68 27.74
#